data_5a3902efae881d0c93e24ab5467ac090
#
_entry.id   5a3902efae881d0c93e24ab5467ac090
#
_cell.length_a   1.000
_cell.length_b   1.000
_cell.length_c   1.000
_cell.angle_alpha   90.00
_cell.angle_beta   90.00
_cell.angle_gamma   90.00
#
_symmetry.space_group_name_H-M   'P 1'
#
loop_
_entity.id
_entity.type
_entity.pdbx_description
1 polymer ?
#
loop_
_entity_poly.entity_id
_entity_poly.type
_entity_poly.pdbx_seq_one_letter_code
_entity_poly.pdbx_strand_id
1 'polypeptide(L)'
;MDLSLAGLTVLVTGGTTGIGRAVVEEFAREGANVSFCAERAYEVGVLEEQLAASSGRIEGSVVDVVHPGALARWVSGTAVIFGAVDIVVSAASAAALEDTEENWEASLAVDLMGTVRLVKAALPHLELSTAPCIVVVSSTSGREVDFAAGPYATAKTAVAGYMAGLAFRLAGRGIRANTVSAGNTYYPGSFWALLEEKDPATFEAAVARNPTGRMGTPAEVADVVTFVASPRASRITGANILVDGALSRAVQL
;
A
#
# COMPACT_ATOMS: atom_id res chain seq x y z
N MET A 1 -13.22 14.57 9.96
CA MET A 1 -12.24 15.59 9.44
C MET A 1 -12.36 15.52 7.92
N ASP A 2 -12.53 16.63 7.25
CA ASP A 2 -12.46 16.65 5.79
C ASP A 2 -10.99 16.51 5.35
N LEU A 3 -10.68 15.46 4.60
CA LEU A 3 -9.33 15.17 4.10
C LEU A 3 -9.01 15.88 2.79
N SER A 4 -10.00 16.55 2.19
CA SER A 4 -9.87 17.26 0.91
C SER A 4 -9.40 16.34 -0.23
N LEU A 5 -9.95 15.14 -0.29
CA LEU A 5 -9.63 14.11 -1.29
C LEU A 5 -10.64 14.05 -2.44
N ALA A 6 -11.82 14.64 -2.25
CA ALA A 6 -12.87 14.62 -3.26
C ALA A 6 -12.37 15.14 -4.61
N GLY A 7 -12.53 14.33 -5.66
CA GLY A 7 -12.12 14.64 -7.03
C GLY A 7 -10.63 14.45 -7.34
N LEU A 8 -9.75 14.20 -6.35
CA LEU A 8 -8.37 13.83 -6.62
C LEU A 8 -8.30 12.41 -7.21
N THR A 9 -7.35 12.18 -8.09
CA THR A 9 -7.13 10.88 -8.74
C THR A 9 -6.05 10.08 -8.03
N VAL A 10 -6.43 8.88 -7.57
CA VAL A 10 -5.60 7.97 -6.79
C VAL A 10 -5.34 6.69 -7.57
N LEU A 11 -4.07 6.27 -7.64
CA LEU A 11 -3.65 4.97 -8.14
C LEU A 11 -3.34 4.03 -6.97
N VAL A 12 -3.90 2.80 -6.98
CA VAL A 12 -3.62 1.79 -5.94
C VAL A 12 -3.23 0.46 -6.58
N THR A 13 -2.02 -0.05 -6.31
CA THR A 13 -1.63 -1.41 -6.69
C THR A 13 -1.98 -2.42 -5.60
N GLY A 14 -2.33 -3.66 -5.98
CA GLY A 14 -2.77 -4.68 -5.03
C GLY A 14 -4.14 -4.36 -4.42
N GLY A 15 -5.02 -3.69 -5.19
CA GLY A 15 -6.25 -3.07 -4.70
C GLY A 15 -7.42 -4.01 -4.42
N THR A 16 -7.32 -5.33 -4.65
CA THR A 16 -8.47 -6.25 -4.54
C THR A 16 -8.58 -6.99 -3.22
N THR A 17 -7.51 -7.03 -2.42
CA THR A 17 -7.48 -7.81 -1.17
C THR A 17 -6.81 -7.04 -0.03
N GLY A 18 -7.13 -7.43 1.20
CA GLY A 18 -6.47 -6.95 2.42
C GLY A 18 -6.39 -5.43 2.54
N ILE A 19 -5.20 -4.93 2.87
CA ILE A 19 -4.95 -3.50 3.10
C ILE A 19 -5.17 -2.70 1.80
N GLY A 20 -4.71 -3.21 0.65
CA GLY A 20 -4.88 -2.50 -0.62
C GLY A 20 -6.35 -2.29 -0.98
N ARG A 21 -7.21 -3.30 -0.76
CA ARG A 21 -8.66 -3.18 -0.94
C ARG A 21 -9.26 -2.15 0.01
N ALA A 22 -8.92 -2.20 1.30
CA ALA A 22 -9.42 -1.23 2.27
C ALA A 22 -9.00 0.20 1.90
N VAL A 23 -7.80 0.38 1.35
CA VAL A 23 -7.33 1.68 0.83
C VAL A 23 -8.19 2.17 -0.34
N VAL A 24 -8.53 1.28 -1.29
CA VAL A 24 -9.43 1.62 -2.41
C VAL A 24 -10.80 2.05 -1.89
N GLU A 25 -11.38 1.26 -0.96
CA GLU A 25 -12.69 1.53 -0.35
C GLU A 25 -12.68 2.86 0.43
N GLU A 26 -11.60 3.16 1.16
CA GLU A 26 -11.48 4.38 1.94
C GLU A 26 -11.37 5.63 1.06
N PHE A 27 -10.52 5.61 0.01
CA PHE A 27 -10.47 6.71 -0.95
C PHE A 27 -11.78 6.92 -1.69
N ALA A 28 -12.48 5.83 -2.05
CA ALA A 28 -13.80 5.91 -2.67
C ALA A 28 -14.83 6.58 -1.72
N ARG A 29 -14.78 6.26 -0.42
CA ARG A 29 -15.63 6.86 0.63
C ARG A 29 -15.36 8.35 0.81
N GLU A 30 -14.10 8.77 0.67
CA GLU A 30 -13.69 10.17 0.71
C GLU A 30 -13.98 10.94 -0.61
N GLY A 31 -14.60 10.30 -1.60
CA GLY A 31 -15.01 10.93 -2.86
C GLY A 31 -13.89 11.12 -3.88
N ALA A 32 -12.77 10.44 -3.71
CA ALA A 32 -11.69 10.44 -4.69
C ALA A 32 -12.07 9.63 -5.94
N ASN A 33 -11.46 9.96 -7.07
CA ASN A 33 -11.42 9.09 -8.24
C ASN A 33 -10.34 8.03 -8.00
N VAL A 34 -10.66 6.74 -8.11
CA VAL A 34 -9.72 5.67 -7.80
C VAL A 34 -9.54 4.75 -8.98
N SER A 35 -8.31 4.65 -9.48
CA SER A 35 -7.90 3.58 -10.38
C SER A 35 -7.08 2.57 -9.57
N PHE A 36 -7.51 1.32 -9.55
CA PHE A 36 -6.80 0.26 -8.84
C PHE A 36 -6.43 -0.89 -9.76
N CYS A 37 -5.40 -1.64 -9.40
CA CYS A 37 -5.02 -2.82 -10.16
C CYS A 37 -4.68 -4.02 -9.28
N ALA A 38 -4.91 -5.20 -9.85
CA ALA A 38 -4.48 -6.49 -9.34
C ALA A 38 -4.34 -7.51 -10.48
N GLU A 39 -3.87 -8.72 -10.18
CA GLU A 39 -3.63 -9.75 -11.21
C GLU A 39 -4.88 -10.53 -11.58
N ARG A 40 -5.84 -10.68 -10.66
CA ARG A 40 -7.01 -11.55 -10.82
C ARG A 40 -8.21 -10.77 -11.34
N ALA A 41 -8.56 -11.00 -12.62
CA ALA A 41 -9.64 -10.29 -13.32
C ALA A 41 -11.00 -10.38 -12.58
N TYR A 42 -11.33 -11.55 -12.01
CA TYR A 42 -12.57 -11.74 -11.27
C TYR A 42 -12.67 -10.80 -10.06
N GLU A 43 -11.60 -10.70 -9.26
CA GLU A 43 -11.59 -9.84 -8.08
C GLU A 43 -11.64 -8.35 -8.44
N VAL A 44 -10.98 -7.98 -9.53
CA VAL A 44 -11.02 -6.61 -10.07
C VAL A 44 -12.45 -6.23 -10.43
N GLY A 45 -13.15 -7.07 -11.21
CA GLY A 45 -14.54 -6.80 -11.61
C GLY A 45 -15.52 -6.77 -10.44
N VAL A 46 -15.35 -7.66 -9.45
CA VAL A 46 -16.21 -7.68 -8.24
C VAL A 46 -16.07 -6.39 -7.44
N LEU A 47 -14.84 -5.91 -7.22
CA LEU A 47 -14.64 -4.69 -6.44
C LEU A 47 -15.13 -3.45 -7.20
N GLU A 48 -14.91 -3.38 -8.51
CA GLU A 48 -15.38 -2.29 -9.34
C GLU A 48 -16.92 -2.19 -9.30
N GLU A 49 -17.62 -3.31 -9.40
CA GLU A 49 -19.09 -3.37 -9.28
C GLU A 49 -19.57 -2.95 -7.88
N GLN A 50 -18.91 -3.40 -6.82
CA GLN A 50 -19.26 -3.04 -5.44
C GLN A 50 -19.12 -1.53 -5.17
N LEU A 51 -18.19 -0.88 -5.83
CA LEU A 51 -17.91 0.55 -5.65
C LEU A 51 -18.55 1.45 -6.72
N ALA A 52 -19.36 0.88 -7.63
CA ALA A 52 -19.99 1.63 -8.73
C ALA A 52 -20.90 2.79 -8.26
N ALA A 53 -21.41 2.73 -7.02
CA ALA A 53 -22.24 3.78 -6.42
C ALA A 53 -21.45 4.86 -5.69
N SER A 54 -20.11 4.81 -5.70
CA SER A 54 -19.26 5.83 -5.08
C SER A 54 -19.42 7.19 -5.76
N SER A 55 -19.19 8.27 -5.02
CA SER A 55 -19.30 9.63 -5.56
C SER A 55 -18.17 9.97 -6.54
N GLY A 56 -16.98 9.38 -6.35
CA GLY A 56 -15.87 9.43 -7.28
C GLY A 56 -15.96 8.33 -8.35
N ARG A 57 -15.23 8.50 -9.43
CA ARG A 57 -15.10 7.47 -10.46
C ARG A 57 -14.17 6.35 -10.01
N ILE A 58 -14.60 5.10 -10.16
CA ILE A 58 -13.81 3.93 -9.82
C ILE A 58 -13.50 3.14 -11.10
N GLU A 59 -12.26 2.68 -11.26
CA GLU A 59 -11.84 1.86 -12.39
C GLU A 59 -10.84 0.80 -11.96
N GLY A 60 -11.17 -0.45 -12.21
CA GLY A 60 -10.32 -1.61 -11.97
C GLY A 60 -9.55 -2.01 -13.23
N SER A 61 -8.30 -2.44 -13.07
CA SER A 61 -7.45 -2.91 -14.17
C SER A 61 -6.73 -4.20 -13.80
N VAL A 62 -6.61 -5.12 -14.77
CA VAL A 62 -5.79 -6.33 -14.59
C VAL A 62 -4.35 -6.00 -14.97
N VAL A 63 -3.48 -5.90 -13.96
CA VAL A 63 -2.07 -5.55 -14.13
C VAL A 63 -1.20 -6.36 -13.20
N ASP A 64 -0.19 -7.01 -13.77
CA ASP A 64 0.92 -7.57 -13.02
C ASP A 64 2.03 -6.51 -12.86
N VAL A 65 2.34 -6.15 -11.62
CA VAL A 65 3.32 -5.12 -11.28
C VAL A 65 4.77 -5.51 -11.62
N VAL A 66 5.02 -6.79 -11.88
CA VAL A 66 6.32 -7.29 -12.34
C VAL A 66 6.61 -6.81 -13.77
N HIS A 67 5.60 -6.53 -14.57
CA HIS A 67 5.76 -6.11 -15.97
C HIS A 67 5.81 -4.57 -16.14
N PRO A 68 7.00 -3.99 -16.39
CA PRO A 68 7.15 -2.52 -16.44
C PRO A 68 6.24 -1.84 -17.47
N GLY A 69 6.06 -2.46 -18.64
CA GLY A 69 5.21 -1.92 -19.70
C GLY A 69 3.72 -1.95 -19.35
N ALA A 70 3.26 -2.91 -18.54
CA ALA A 70 1.87 -2.97 -18.09
C ALA A 70 1.57 -1.84 -17.09
N LEU A 71 2.43 -1.63 -16.09
CA LEU A 71 2.32 -0.51 -15.16
C LEU A 71 2.32 0.85 -15.87
N ALA A 72 3.23 1.07 -16.80
CA ALA A 72 3.32 2.34 -17.53
C ALA A 72 2.05 2.62 -18.34
N ARG A 73 1.49 1.60 -19.02
CA ARG A 73 0.23 1.74 -19.76
C ARG A 73 -0.94 2.03 -18.84
N TRP A 74 -1.04 1.34 -17.71
CA TRP A 74 -2.10 1.57 -16.73
C TRP A 74 -2.06 3.00 -16.18
N VAL A 75 -0.90 3.47 -15.72
CA VAL A 75 -0.73 4.84 -15.21
C VAL A 75 -1.09 5.89 -16.26
N SER A 76 -0.57 5.74 -17.50
CA SER A 76 -0.88 6.67 -18.59
C SER A 76 -2.35 6.61 -19.00
N GLY A 77 -2.95 5.41 -19.02
CA GLY A 77 -4.38 5.24 -19.28
C GLY A 77 -5.24 5.94 -18.23
N THR A 78 -4.91 5.78 -16.96
CA THR A 78 -5.58 6.49 -15.86
C THR A 78 -5.48 8.01 -16.04
N ALA A 79 -4.31 8.53 -16.34
CA ALA A 79 -4.13 9.97 -16.56
C ALA A 79 -5.00 10.50 -17.73
N VAL A 80 -5.20 9.71 -18.77
CA VAL A 80 -6.10 10.05 -19.89
C VAL A 80 -7.56 10.01 -19.46
N ILE A 81 -7.96 8.96 -18.72
CA ILE A 81 -9.36 8.71 -18.35
C ILE A 81 -9.85 9.70 -17.29
N PHE A 82 -9.01 9.99 -16.28
CA PHE A 82 -9.36 10.85 -15.16
C PHE A 82 -8.85 12.30 -15.31
N GLY A 83 -7.94 12.55 -16.25
CA GLY A 83 -7.35 13.87 -16.50
C GLY A 83 -6.15 14.22 -15.60
N ALA A 84 -5.89 13.44 -14.56
CA ALA A 84 -4.80 13.68 -13.61
C ALA A 84 -4.34 12.38 -12.95
N VAL A 85 -3.20 12.43 -12.25
CA VAL A 85 -2.76 11.48 -11.20
C VAL A 85 -2.19 12.31 -10.07
N ASP A 86 -2.86 12.28 -8.92
CA ASP A 86 -2.50 13.09 -7.75
C ASP A 86 -1.82 12.26 -6.66
N ILE A 87 -2.30 11.05 -6.45
CA ILE A 87 -1.84 10.18 -5.36
C ILE A 87 -1.51 8.79 -5.91
N VAL A 88 -0.43 8.22 -5.41
CA VAL A 88 -0.01 6.86 -5.74
C VAL A 88 0.17 6.05 -4.46
N VAL A 89 -0.53 4.92 -4.35
CA VAL A 89 -0.37 3.97 -3.25
C VAL A 89 0.13 2.63 -3.79
N SER A 90 1.31 2.22 -3.33
CA SER A 90 1.87 0.90 -3.62
C SER A 90 1.54 -0.05 -2.47
N ALA A 91 0.59 -0.98 -2.69
CA ALA A 91 0.16 -1.97 -1.71
C ALA A 91 0.27 -3.41 -2.22
N ALA A 92 0.71 -3.63 -3.47
CA ALA A 92 1.01 -4.97 -3.97
C ALA A 92 2.17 -5.60 -3.20
N SER A 93 2.06 -6.90 -2.89
CA SER A 93 3.09 -7.67 -2.20
C SER A 93 3.05 -9.12 -2.63
N ALA A 94 4.21 -9.73 -2.78
CA ALA A 94 4.35 -11.17 -3.00
C ALA A 94 4.00 -11.98 -1.73
N ALA A 95 4.09 -11.37 -0.55
CA ALA A 95 3.89 -12.01 0.76
C ALA A 95 4.72 -13.31 0.91
N ALA A 96 5.89 -13.37 0.30
CA ALA A 96 6.74 -14.55 0.20
C ALA A 96 7.63 -14.67 1.44
N LEU A 97 7.27 -15.53 2.39
CA LEU A 97 7.89 -15.62 3.72
C LEU A 97 9.05 -16.61 3.79
N GLU A 98 8.95 -17.76 3.10
CA GLU A 98 9.96 -18.83 3.16
C GLU A 98 11.28 -18.37 2.51
N ASP A 99 12.41 -18.75 3.11
CA ASP A 99 13.75 -18.41 2.63
C ASP A 99 14.18 -19.30 1.46
N THR A 100 13.59 -19.07 0.29
CA THR A 100 13.90 -19.76 -0.97
C THR A 100 14.30 -18.74 -2.04
N GLU A 101 15.11 -19.16 -3.01
CA GLU A 101 15.54 -18.29 -4.11
C GLU A 101 14.33 -17.72 -4.89
N GLU A 102 13.31 -18.53 -5.13
CA GLU A 102 12.07 -18.12 -5.79
C GLU A 102 11.34 -17.00 -5.01
N ASN A 103 11.26 -17.12 -3.69
CA ASN A 103 10.64 -16.12 -2.83
C ASN A 103 11.48 -14.82 -2.76
N TRP A 104 12.81 -14.91 -2.83
CA TRP A 104 13.68 -13.75 -2.98
C TRP A 104 13.39 -13.00 -4.29
N GLU A 105 13.34 -13.72 -5.41
CA GLU A 105 13.00 -13.13 -6.71
C GLU A 105 11.62 -12.47 -6.68
N ALA A 106 10.60 -13.16 -6.16
CA ALA A 106 9.24 -12.65 -6.06
C ALA A 106 9.15 -11.38 -5.19
N SER A 107 9.72 -11.41 -3.98
CA SER A 107 9.71 -10.26 -3.07
C SER A 107 10.43 -9.05 -3.67
N LEU A 108 11.59 -9.24 -4.27
CA LEU A 108 12.31 -8.14 -4.93
C LEU A 108 11.57 -7.62 -6.16
N ALA A 109 10.97 -8.49 -6.96
CA ALA A 109 10.27 -8.11 -8.20
C ALA A 109 8.96 -7.35 -7.91
N VAL A 110 8.17 -7.81 -6.93
CA VAL A 110 6.85 -7.26 -6.59
C VAL A 110 6.99 -6.11 -5.60
N ASP A 111 7.50 -6.39 -4.39
CA ASP A 111 7.46 -5.43 -3.27
C ASP A 111 8.38 -4.23 -3.50
N LEU A 112 9.60 -4.46 -4.02
CA LEU A 112 10.56 -3.38 -4.28
C LEU A 112 10.43 -2.83 -5.69
N MET A 113 10.69 -3.67 -6.71
CA MET A 113 10.77 -3.19 -8.08
C MET A 113 9.41 -2.79 -8.66
N GLY A 114 8.31 -3.44 -8.23
CA GLY A 114 6.94 -3.00 -8.53
C GLY A 114 6.71 -1.55 -8.08
N THR A 115 7.07 -1.23 -6.84
CA THR A 115 7.00 0.14 -6.30
C THR A 115 7.88 1.11 -7.10
N VAL A 116 9.13 0.76 -7.39
CA VAL A 116 10.05 1.61 -8.17
C VAL A 116 9.51 1.90 -9.56
N ARG A 117 8.94 0.89 -10.24
CA ARG A 117 8.35 1.02 -11.58
C ARG A 117 7.10 1.90 -11.57
N LEU A 118 6.22 1.68 -10.57
CA LEU A 118 5.01 2.48 -10.38
C LEU A 118 5.36 3.96 -10.20
N VAL A 119 6.28 4.26 -9.29
CA VAL A 119 6.74 5.64 -9.04
C VAL A 119 7.33 6.27 -10.31
N LYS A 120 8.19 5.55 -11.02
CA LYS A 120 8.78 6.06 -12.28
C LYS A 120 7.72 6.37 -13.34
N ALA A 121 6.69 5.53 -13.47
CA ALA A 121 5.61 5.74 -14.41
C ALA A 121 4.71 6.94 -14.01
N ALA A 122 4.44 7.08 -12.72
CA ALA A 122 3.54 8.12 -12.21
C ALA A 122 4.20 9.51 -12.08
N LEU A 123 5.52 9.57 -11.92
CA LEU A 123 6.24 10.81 -11.60
C LEU A 123 5.96 11.97 -12.58
N PRO A 124 5.93 11.78 -13.91
CA PRO A 124 5.60 12.90 -14.84
C PRO A 124 4.19 13.46 -14.64
N HIS A 125 3.24 12.66 -14.17
CA HIS A 125 1.87 13.07 -13.90
C HIS A 125 1.77 13.75 -12.52
N LEU A 126 2.44 13.21 -11.50
CA LEU A 126 2.52 13.80 -10.16
C LEU A 126 3.12 15.21 -10.17
N GLU A 127 4.05 15.50 -11.08
CA GLU A 127 4.64 16.84 -11.26
C GLU A 127 3.62 17.89 -11.73
N LEU A 128 2.53 17.46 -12.31
CA LEU A 128 1.45 18.33 -12.79
C LEU A 128 0.33 18.48 -11.75
N SER A 129 0.36 17.68 -10.69
CA SER A 129 -0.66 17.68 -9.64
C SER A 129 -0.48 18.86 -8.68
N THR A 130 -1.60 19.32 -8.12
CA THR A 130 -1.62 20.31 -7.03
C THR A 130 -1.51 19.69 -5.64
N ALA A 131 -1.65 18.37 -5.52
CA ALA A 131 -1.60 17.63 -4.26
C ALA A 131 -0.79 16.31 -4.36
N PRO A 132 0.44 16.32 -4.95
CA PRO A 132 1.13 15.10 -5.29
C PRO A 132 1.64 14.36 -4.05
N CYS A 133 1.29 13.07 -3.96
CA CYS A 133 1.74 12.22 -2.86
C CYS A 133 1.97 10.78 -3.31
N ILE A 134 2.99 10.16 -2.74
CA ILE A 134 3.32 8.74 -2.89
C ILE A 134 3.30 8.11 -1.50
N VAL A 135 2.56 7.01 -1.34
CA VAL A 135 2.54 6.21 -0.12
C VAL A 135 2.86 4.76 -0.48
N VAL A 136 3.71 4.12 0.32
CA VAL A 136 3.93 2.68 0.23
C VAL A 136 3.46 1.99 1.49
N VAL A 137 2.78 0.87 1.33
CA VAL A 137 2.44 -0.04 2.42
C VAL A 137 3.60 -0.99 2.65
N SER A 138 4.26 -0.82 3.80
CA SER A 138 5.33 -1.68 4.29
C SER A 138 4.84 -2.50 5.49
N SER A 139 5.77 -3.03 6.26
CA SER A 139 5.51 -3.91 7.41
C SER A 139 6.41 -3.54 8.59
N THR A 140 5.97 -3.87 9.80
CA THR A 140 6.83 -3.93 10.99
C THR A 140 8.03 -4.84 10.78
N SER A 141 7.86 -5.94 10.04
CA SER A 141 8.95 -6.86 9.65
C SER A 141 10.06 -6.18 8.83
N GLY A 142 9.77 -5.06 8.17
CA GLY A 142 10.78 -4.23 7.50
C GLY A 142 11.55 -3.29 8.45
N ARG A 143 11.24 -3.31 9.75
CA ARG A 143 11.85 -2.44 10.78
C ARG A 143 12.45 -3.22 11.94
N GLU A 144 11.90 -4.38 12.24
CA GLU A 144 12.33 -5.27 13.32
C GLU A 144 12.52 -6.68 12.79
N VAL A 145 13.42 -7.44 13.42
CA VAL A 145 13.60 -8.85 13.11
C VAL A 145 12.48 -9.63 13.78
N ASP A 146 11.67 -10.33 12.99
CA ASP A 146 10.56 -11.14 13.45
C ASP A 146 10.46 -12.48 12.69
N PHE A 147 9.29 -13.13 12.76
CA PHE A 147 9.04 -14.41 12.09
C PHE A 147 9.14 -14.34 10.55
N ALA A 148 9.02 -13.17 9.96
CA ALA A 148 9.11 -12.95 8.52
C ALA A 148 10.53 -12.55 8.05
N ALA A 149 11.55 -12.71 8.93
CA ALA A 149 12.94 -12.47 8.56
C ALA A 149 13.33 -13.34 7.35
N GLY A 150 13.75 -12.68 6.26
CA GLY A 150 14.02 -13.31 4.98
C GLY A 150 13.66 -12.40 3.81
N PRO A 151 13.18 -12.95 2.67
CA PRO A 151 12.91 -12.18 1.45
C PRO A 151 11.89 -11.06 1.68
N TYR A 152 10.76 -11.36 2.33
CA TYR A 152 9.71 -10.39 2.61
C TYR A 152 10.22 -9.20 3.44
N ALA A 153 10.77 -9.48 4.63
CA ALA A 153 11.24 -8.44 5.54
C ALA A 153 12.34 -7.57 4.88
N THR A 154 13.26 -8.20 4.15
CA THR A 154 14.33 -7.50 3.43
C THR A 154 13.76 -6.58 2.35
N ALA A 155 12.80 -7.03 1.56
CA ALA A 155 12.15 -6.20 0.54
C ALA A 155 11.38 -5.03 1.19
N LYS A 156 10.69 -5.25 2.32
CA LYS A 156 9.99 -4.20 3.08
C LYS A 156 10.94 -3.17 3.72
N THR A 157 12.13 -3.61 4.16
CA THR A 157 13.21 -2.69 4.60
C THR A 157 13.73 -1.86 3.41
N ALA A 158 14.03 -2.53 2.30
CA ALA A 158 14.57 -1.87 1.12
C ALA A 158 13.61 -0.81 0.54
N VAL A 159 12.31 -1.12 0.46
CA VAL A 159 11.32 -0.16 -0.04
C VAL A 159 11.16 1.04 0.90
N ALA A 160 11.23 0.86 2.22
CA ALA A 160 11.20 1.97 3.17
C ALA A 160 12.41 2.90 3.00
N GLY A 161 13.61 2.33 2.82
CA GLY A 161 14.83 3.09 2.50
C GLY A 161 14.72 3.84 1.15
N TYR A 162 14.16 3.18 0.13
CA TYR A 162 13.88 3.83 -1.16
C TYR A 162 12.95 5.04 -1.00
N MET A 163 11.87 4.91 -0.23
CA MET A 163 10.90 5.97 0.01
C MET A 163 11.49 7.17 0.77
N ALA A 164 12.33 6.93 1.77
CA ALA A 164 13.04 8.00 2.47
C ALA A 164 13.95 8.81 1.53
N GLY A 165 14.74 8.12 0.69
CA GLY A 165 15.55 8.75 -0.35
C GLY A 165 14.73 9.48 -1.41
N LEU A 166 13.57 8.93 -1.78
CA LEU A 166 12.63 9.53 -2.73
C LEU A 166 12.05 10.84 -2.17
N ALA A 167 11.61 10.85 -0.91
CA ALA A 167 11.11 12.03 -0.22
C ALA A 167 12.12 13.19 -0.26
N PHE A 168 13.37 12.89 0.06
CA PHE A 168 14.44 13.90 0.00
C PHE A 168 14.61 14.49 -1.41
N ARG A 169 14.62 13.65 -2.44
CA ARG A 169 14.79 14.09 -3.83
C ARG A 169 13.60 14.88 -4.39
N LEU A 170 12.38 14.57 -3.91
CA LEU A 170 11.15 15.13 -4.48
C LEU A 170 10.57 16.29 -3.67
N ALA A 171 11.03 16.52 -2.44
CA ALA A 171 10.50 17.57 -1.56
C ALA A 171 10.56 18.98 -2.21
N GLY A 172 11.67 19.29 -2.88
CA GLY A 172 11.84 20.57 -3.61
C GLY A 172 10.90 20.74 -4.82
N ARG A 173 10.24 19.64 -5.26
CA ARG A 173 9.23 19.62 -6.34
C ARG A 173 7.82 19.57 -5.78
N GLY A 174 7.64 19.69 -4.46
CA GLY A 174 6.36 19.66 -3.79
C GLY A 174 5.72 18.27 -3.67
N ILE A 175 6.41 17.19 -4.10
CA ILE A 175 5.89 15.82 -4.06
C ILE A 175 6.28 15.18 -2.72
N ARG A 176 5.29 14.72 -1.96
CA ARG A 176 5.49 14.00 -0.70
C ARG A 176 5.65 12.51 -0.95
N ALA A 177 6.46 11.83 -0.14
CA ALA A 177 6.64 10.38 -0.22
C ALA A 177 6.78 9.81 1.20
N ASN A 178 5.92 8.87 1.58
CA ASN A 178 5.87 8.30 2.92
C ASN A 178 5.68 6.78 2.89
N THR A 179 6.04 6.15 3.98
CA THR A 179 5.84 4.73 4.24
C THR A 179 4.83 4.58 5.38
N VAL A 180 3.89 3.65 5.23
CA VAL A 180 3.02 3.18 6.32
C VAL A 180 3.36 1.71 6.57
N SER A 181 3.90 1.40 7.75
CA SER A 181 4.31 0.06 8.15
C SER A 181 3.22 -0.58 9.00
N ALA A 182 2.51 -1.55 8.44
CA ALA A 182 1.46 -2.29 9.14
C ALA A 182 2.05 -3.33 10.09
N GLY A 183 1.41 -3.50 11.25
CA GLY A 183 1.62 -4.64 12.13
C GLY A 183 0.86 -5.88 11.67
N ASN A 184 0.68 -6.84 12.60
CA ASN A 184 -0.13 -8.02 12.35
C ASN A 184 -1.56 -7.61 12.00
N THR A 185 -1.96 -7.83 10.76
CA THR A 185 -3.27 -7.41 10.21
C THR A 185 -4.08 -8.63 9.80
N TYR A 186 -5.24 -8.81 10.45
CA TYR A 186 -6.13 -9.95 10.22
C TYR A 186 -7.25 -9.61 9.25
N TYR A 187 -7.46 -10.47 8.26
CA TYR A 187 -8.60 -10.44 7.36
C TYR A 187 -8.80 -11.83 6.71
N PRO A 188 -10.01 -12.17 6.22
CA PRO A 188 -10.26 -13.45 5.57
C PRO A 188 -9.30 -13.71 4.41
N GLY A 189 -8.64 -14.88 4.43
CA GLY A 189 -7.62 -15.27 3.44
C GLY A 189 -6.23 -14.69 3.68
N SER A 190 -6.00 -13.94 4.78
CA SER A 190 -4.67 -13.49 5.18
C SER A 190 -3.80 -14.65 5.68
N PHE A 191 -2.49 -14.43 5.74
CA PHE A 191 -1.56 -15.34 6.42
C PHE A 191 -2.05 -15.70 7.84
N TRP A 192 -2.54 -14.72 8.57
CA TRP A 192 -3.01 -14.91 9.95
C TRP A 192 -4.29 -15.74 10.03
N ALA A 193 -5.23 -15.55 9.10
CA ALA A 193 -6.45 -16.38 9.03
C ALA A 193 -6.11 -17.83 8.67
N LEU A 194 -5.18 -18.05 7.76
CA LEU A 194 -4.70 -19.39 7.41
C LEU A 194 -3.93 -20.04 8.57
N LEU A 195 -3.17 -19.25 9.34
CA LEU A 195 -2.46 -19.75 10.52
C LEU A 195 -3.45 -20.13 11.63
N GLU A 196 -4.49 -19.33 11.86
CA GLU A 196 -5.55 -19.63 12.83
C GLU A 196 -6.19 -20.99 12.56
N GLU A 197 -6.45 -21.30 11.28
CA GLU A 197 -7.03 -22.60 10.89
C GLU A 197 -6.04 -23.77 11.03
N LYS A 198 -4.75 -23.55 10.70
CA LYS A 198 -3.76 -24.62 10.64
C LYS A 198 -3.06 -24.88 11.97
N ASP A 199 -2.79 -23.82 12.72
CA ASP A 199 -2.06 -23.86 14.00
C ASP A 199 -2.60 -22.76 14.94
N PRO A 200 -3.77 -23.00 15.58
CA PRO A 200 -4.41 -22.05 16.48
C PRO A 200 -3.50 -21.63 17.65
N ALA A 201 -2.65 -22.52 18.15
CA ALA A 201 -1.77 -22.20 19.28
C ALA A 201 -0.71 -21.16 18.90
N THR A 202 -0.11 -21.28 17.72
CA THR A 202 0.83 -20.28 17.19
C THR A 202 0.12 -18.96 16.87
N PHE A 203 -1.11 -19.02 16.36
CA PHE A 203 -1.93 -17.83 16.13
C PHE A 203 -2.23 -17.10 17.46
N GLU A 204 -2.72 -17.80 18.49
CA GLU A 204 -3.00 -17.22 19.81
C GLU A 204 -1.74 -16.60 20.44
N ALA A 205 -0.59 -17.26 20.32
CA ALA A 205 0.68 -16.73 20.77
C ALA A 205 1.07 -15.43 20.03
N ALA A 206 0.78 -15.35 18.74
CA ALA A 206 0.98 -14.12 17.95
C ALA A 206 0.02 -12.99 18.37
N VAL A 207 -1.24 -13.30 18.62
CA VAL A 207 -2.22 -12.33 19.17
C VAL A 207 -1.77 -11.81 20.53
N ALA A 208 -1.32 -12.68 21.42
CA ALA A 208 -0.86 -12.30 22.76
C ALA A 208 0.36 -11.36 22.77
N ARG A 209 1.13 -11.31 21.67
CA ARG A 209 2.24 -10.35 21.51
C ARG A 209 1.76 -8.93 21.24
N ASN A 210 0.52 -8.73 20.78
CA ASN A 210 -0.04 -7.42 20.55
C ASN A 210 -0.52 -6.82 21.88
N PRO A 211 0.02 -5.67 22.33
CA PRO A 211 -0.40 -5.06 23.60
C PRO A 211 -1.88 -4.68 23.65
N THR A 212 -2.50 -4.47 22.49
CA THR A 212 -3.93 -4.19 22.36
C THR A 212 -4.82 -5.42 22.50
N GLY A 213 -4.25 -6.64 22.65
CA GLY A 213 -4.97 -7.90 22.78
C GLY A 213 -5.60 -8.40 21.48
N ARG A 214 -5.33 -7.78 20.35
CA ARG A 214 -5.82 -8.19 19.02
C ARG A 214 -4.86 -7.79 17.90
N MET A 215 -5.02 -8.40 16.75
CA MET A 215 -4.41 -7.92 15.51
C MET A 215 -5.15 -6.69 14.97
N GLY A 216 -4.49 -5.91 14.14
CA GLY A 216 -5.09 -4.81 13.40
C GLY A 216 -6.02 -5.31 12.29
N THR A 217 -6.81 -4.39 11.76
CA THR A 217 -7.66 -4.62 10.58
C THR A 217 -7.12 -3.86 9.37
N PRO A 218 -7.44 -4.26 8.12
CA PRO A 218 -7.10 -3.50 6.93
C PRO A 218 -7.60 -2.05 6.97
N ALA A 219 -8.77 -1.82 7.51
CA ALA A 219 -9.37 -0.48 7.62
C ALA A 219 -8.53 0.46 8.50
N GLU A 220 -8.02 -0.01 9.64
CA GLU A 220 -7.16 0.80 10.52
C GLU A 220 -5.86 1.24 9.83
N VAL A 221 -5.32 0.41 8.92
CA VAL A 221 -4.15 0.78 8.11
C VAL A 221 -4.55 1.74 6.99
N ALA A 222 -5.69 1.50 6.34
CA ALA A 222 -6.22 2.33 5.27
C ALA A 222 -6.51 3.77 5.74
N ASP A 223 -7.08 3.95 6.93
CA ASP A 223 -7.32 5.26 7.54
C ASP A 223 -6.03 6.09 7.60
N VAL A 224 -4.93 5.47 8.03
CA VAL A 224 -3.62 6.15 8.12
C VAL A 224 -3.03 6.42 6.73
N VAL A 225 -3.12 5.45 5.80
CA VAL A 225 -2.66 5.63 4.41
C VAL A 225 -3.39 6.81 3.77
N THR A 226 -4.71 6.87 3.90
CA THR A 226 -5.56 7.91 3.31
C THR A 226 -5.28 9.28 3.94
N PHE A 227 -5.13 9.36 5.27
CA PHE A 227 -4.73 10.60 5.94
C PHE A 227 -3.36 11.09 5.47
N VAL A 228 -2.34 10.21 5.45
CA VAL A 228 -0.97 10.57 5.05
C VAL A 228 -0.90 10.99 3.58
N ALA A 229 -1.70 10.36 2.73
CA ALA A 229 -1.81 10.73 1.32
C ALA A 229 -2.49 12.08 1.11
N SER A 230 -3.40 12.48 2.00
CA SER A 230 -4.25 13.66 1.84
C SER A 230 -3.49 14.99 1.92
N PRO A 231 -4.03 16.09 1.35
CA PRO A 231 -3.51 17.44 1.53
C PRO A 231 -3.39 17.88 2.99
N ARG A 232 -4.14 17.28 3.91
CA ARG A 232 -4.10 17.58 5.36
C ARG A 232 -2.77 17.17 5.99
N ALA A 233 -2.07 16.22 5.40
CA ALA A 233 -0.73 15.78 5.81
C ALA A 233 0.40 16.54 5.09
N SER A 234 0.17 17.79 4.67
CA SER A 234 1.05 18.58 3.78
C SER A 234 2.51 18.71 4.27
N ARG A 235 2.76 18.53 5.56
CA ARG A 235 4.13 18.61 6.14
C ARG A 235 4.75 17.25 6.43
N ILE A 236 4.02 16.15 6.18
CA ILE A 236 4.51 14.79 6.40
C ILE A 236 5.13 14.28 5.09
N THR A 237 6.45 14.15 5.05
CA THR A 237 7.21 13.54 3.94
C THR A 237 8.51 12.92 4.49
N GLY A 238 8.89 11.75 3.97
CA GLY A 238 10.04 10.97 4.45
C GLY A 238 9.75 10.18 5.73
N ALA A 239 8.51 10.18 6.21
CA ALA A 239 8.13 9.44 7.41
C ALA A 239 7.91 7.95 7.10
N ASN A 240 8.16 7.12 8.12
CA ASN A 240 7.73 5.73 8.15
C ASN A 240 6.84 5.55 9.39
N ILE A 241 5.53 5.54 9.18
CA ILE A 241 4.51 5.56 10.23
C ILE A 241 4.10 4.13 10.55
N LEU A 242 4.22 3.72 11.83
CA LEU A 242 3.75 2.43 12.31
C LEU A 242 2.25 2.47 12.60
N VAL A 243 1.56 1.42 12.13
CA VAL A 243 0.15 1.14 12.44
C VAL A 243 0.08 -0.30 12.94
N ASP A 244 0.46 -0.51 14.19
CA ASP A 244 0.77 -1.83 14.73
C ASP A 244 0.22 -2.10 16.15
N GLY A 245 -0.52 -1.16 16.74
CA GLY A 245 -1.03 -1.30 18.09
C GLY A 245 0.06 -1.42 19.16
N ALA A 246 1.22 -0.80 18.95
CA ALA A 246 2.41 -0.88 19.80
C ALA A 246 3.04 -2.31 19.85
N LEU A 247 2.87 -3.10 18.78
CA LEU A 247 3.53 -4.40 18.64
C LEU A 247 5.06 -4.23 18.61
N SER A 248 5.56 -3.24 17.88
CA SER A 248 6.98 -2.87 17.84
C SER A 248 7.42 -2.22 19.15
N ARG A 249 8.57 -2.64 19.66
CA ARG A 249 9.11 -2.18 20.95
C ARG A 249 10.25 -1.18 20.84
N ALA A 250 10.75 -0.97 19.64
CA ALA A 250 11.84 -0.01 19.41
C ALA A 250 11.35 1.43 19.54
N VAL A 251 12.18 2.28 20.14
CA VAL A 251 11.97 3.74 20.09
C VAL A 251 12.14 4.19 18.65
N GLN A 252 11.14 4.87 18.12
CA GLN A 252 11.15 5.39 16.75
C GLN A 252 11.87 6.76 16.76
N LEU A 253 13.19 6.72 16.52
CA LEU A 253 14.03 7.91 16.42
C LEU A 253 14.20 8.31 14.95
#